data_3bc0ae39181332aeea848ef386904345
#
_entry.id   3bc0ae39181332aeea848ef386904345
#
_cell.length_a   1.000
_cell.length_b   1.000
_cell.length_c   1.000
_cell.angle_alpha   90.00
_cell.angle_beta   90.00
_cell.angle_gamma   90.00
#
_symmetry.space_group_name_H-M   'P 1'
#
loop_
_entity.id
_entity.type
_entity.pdbx_description
1 polymer ?
#
loop_
_entity_poly.entity_id
_entity_poly.type
_entity_poly.pdbx_seq_one_letter_code
_entity_poly.pdbx_strand_id
1 'polypeptide(L)'
;MTSTDPRFGVLLSLGVAVLWALGSVVHAAAGRRIGAFGTLLWRSAFAPPLLFGTAFALHSPWPSGASAAWFAASGLVGVCLGDFLYYSALVSLGPRRTVQFTTLAPLFGASCGWLFLGEALDARALLGAALVRGASASAVWIERRALRPGSGSPAPTGSEPGRVTARGVLAA
;
A
#
# COMPACT_ATOMS: atom_id res chain seq x y z
N MET A 1 10.91 11.49 -28.36
CA MET A 1 10.24 11.59 -27.02
C MET A 1 8.86 12.16 -27.28
N THR A 2 7.88 11.30 -27.33
CA THR A 2 6.47 11.69 -27.45
C THR A 2 6.08 12.32 -26.12
N SER A 3 5.71 13.62 -26.17
CA SER A 3 5.09 14.31 -25.02
C SER A 3 3.80 13.59 -24.69
N THR A 4 3.85 12.73 -23.68
CA THR A 4 2.66 12.04 -23.19
C THR A 4 1.71 13.10 -22.66
N ASP A 5 0.51 13.17 -23.22
CA ASP A 5 -0.52 14.12 -22.77
C ASP A 5 -0.67 13.97 -21.24
N PRO A 6 -0.57 15.05 -20.45
CA PRO A 6 -0.73 15.00 -18.99
C PRO A 6 -2.01 14.28 -18.55
N ARG A 7 -3.07 14.37 -19.36
CA ARG A 7 -4.35 13.68 -19.11
C ARG A 7 -4.22 12.17 -19.14
N PHE A 8 -3.36 11.63 -20.02
CA PHE A 8 -3.08 10.19 -20.09
C PHE A 8 -2.39 9.68 -18.82
N GLY A 9 -1.43 10.45 -18.30
CA GLY A 9 -0.78 10.15 -17.01
C GLY A 9 -1.76 10.13 -15.85
N VAL A 10 -2.71 11.07 -15.82
CA VAL A 10 -3.76 11.11 -14.78
C VAL A 10 -4.69 9.89 -14.88
N LEU A 11 -5.12 9.50 -16.08
CA LEU A 11 -5.96 8.32 -16.27
C LEU A 11 -5.25 7.03 -15.85
N LEU A 12 -3.97 6.89 -16.18
CA LEU A 12 -3.16 5.74 -15.73
C LEU A 12 -3.04 5.71 -14.20
N SER A 13 -2.80 6.85 -13.57
CA SER A 13 -2.70 6.95 -12.11
C SER A 13 -4.01 6.57 -11.41
N LEU A 14 -5.15 6.97 -11.96
CA LEU A 14 -6.46 6.55 -11.47
C LEU A 14 -6.67 5.04 -11.63
N GLY A 15 -6.28 4.48 -12.78
CA GLY A 15 -6.32 3.03 -13.01
C GLY A 15 -5.50 2.26 -11.99
N VAL A 16 -4.27 2.71 -11.71
CA VAL A 16 -3.40 2.14 -10.67
C VAL A 16 -4.05 2.23 -9.29
N ALA A 17 -4.67 3.36 -8.94
CA ALA A 17 -5.33 3.54 -7.66
C ALA A 17 -6.50 2.53 -7.47
N VAL A 18 -7.30 2.31 -8.52
CA VAL A 18 -8.39 1.32 -8.50
C VAL A 18 -7.83 -0.09 -8.34
N LEU A 19 -6.79 -0.45 -9.12
CA LEU A 19 -6.13 -1.76 -9.01
C LEU A 19 -5.53 -1.98 -7.63
N TRP A 20 -4.95 -0.95 -7.03
CA TRP A 20 -4.42 -1.01 -5.67
C TRP A 20 -5.52 -1.24 -4.63
N ALA A 21 -6.64 -0.54 -4.76
CA ALA A 21 -7.79 -0.70 -3.87
C ALA A 21 -8.37 -2.12 -3.95
N LEU A 22 -8.59 -2.64 -5.15
CA LEU A 22 -9.05 -4.02 -5.36
C LEU A 22 -8.04 -5.04 -4.85
N GLY A 23 -6.76 -4.84 -5.15
CA GLY A 23 -5.66 -5.68 -4.68
C GLY A 23 -5.61 -5.77 -3.16
N SER A 24 -5.82 -4.66 -2.45
CA SER A 24 -5.82 -4.65 -0.98
C SER A 24 -6.91 -5.56 -0.38
N VAL A 25 -8.10 -5.61 -0.99
CA VAL A 25 -9.19 -6.48 -0.56
C VAL A 25 -8.85 -7.95 -0.83
N VAL A 26 -8.33 -8.25 -2.02
CA VAL A 26 -7.91 -9.62 -2.41
C VAL A 26 -6.80 -10.12 -1.49
N HIS A 27 -5.77 -9.31 -1.26
CA HIS A 27 -4.67 -9.67 -0.37
C HIS A 27 -5.12 -9.84 1.09
N ALA A 28 -6.06 -9.01 1.57
CA ALA A 28 -6.63 -9.20 2.89
C ALA A 28 -7.43 -10.52 3.00
N ALA A 29 -8.15 -10.90 1.94
CA ALA A 29 -8.86 -12.17 1.90
C ALA A 29 -7.91 -13.37 1.83
N ALA A 30 -6.86 -13.30 1.02
CA ALA A 30 -5.81 -14.32 0.96
C ALA A 30 -5.06 -14.41 2.29
N GLY A 31 -4.67 -13.29 2.87
CA GLY A 31 -3.96 -13.23 4.15
C GLY A 31 -4.71 -13.84 5.31
N ARG A 32 -6.04 -13.83 5.30
CA ARG A 32 -6.86 -14.53 6.29
C ARG A 32 -6.81 -16.05 6.15
N ARG A 33 -6.49 -16.57 4.93
CA ARG A 33 -6.42 -18.01 4.66
C ARG A 33 -5.03 -18.59 4.82
N ILE A 34 -4.03 -17.89 4.28
CA ILE A 34 -2.64 -18.38 4.20
C ILE A 34 -1.65 -17.55 5.05
N GLY A 35 -2.17 -16.59 5.81
CA GLY A 35 -1.37 -15.68 6.63
C GLY A 35 -0.68 -14.58 5.83
N ALA A 36 -0.13 -13.59 6.56
CA ALA A 36 0.57 -12.44 5.95
C ALA A 36 1.83 -12.90 5.18
N PHE A 37 2.61 -13.78 5.78
CA PHE A 37 3.84 -14.31 5.18
C PHE A 37 3.56 -15.13 3.91
N GLY A 38 2.55 -16.01 3.95
CA GLY A 38 2.12 -16.78 2.79
C GLY A 38 1.71 -15.88 1.62
N THR A 39 0.93 -14.82 1.90
CA THR A 39 0.51 -13.83 0.88
C THR A 39 1.72 -13.10 0.30
N LEU A 40 2.68 -12.72 1.13
CA LEU A 40 3.93 -12.10 0.69
C LEU A 40 4.73 -13.02 -0.23
N LEU A 41 4.92 -14.28 0.17
CA LEU A 41 5.65 -15.27 -0.64
C LEU A 41 5.02 -15.47 -2.01
N TRP A 42 3.70 -15.67 -2.08
CA TRP A 42 2.98 -15.83 -3.34
C TRP A 42 3.16 -14.61 -4.26
N ARG A 43 2.95 -13.41 -3.74
CA ARG A 43 3.17 -12.19 -4.50
C ARG A 43 4.61 -12.08 -5.01
N SER A 44 5.57 -12.33 -4.12
CA SER A 44 7.01 -12.25 -4.45
C SER A 44 7.47 -13.34 -5.43
N ALA A 45 6.77 -14.47 -5.50
CA ALA A 45 7.06 -15.51 -6.47
C ALA A 45 6.57 -15.15 -7.88
N PHE A 46 5.40 -14.51 -8.00
CA PHE A 46 4.80 -14.22 -9.30
C PHE A 46 5.14 -12.83 -9.86
N ALA A 47 5.34 -11.81 -9.02
CA ALA A 47 5.59 -10.46 -9.49
C ALA A 47 6.91 -10.30 -10.28
N PRO A 48 8.07 -10.82 -9.81
CA PRO A 48 9.32 -10.67 -10.54
C PRO A 48 9.31 -11.29 -11.95
N PRO A 49 8.84 -12.55 -12.16
CA PRO A 49 8.76 -13.12 -13.51
C PRO A 49 7.92 -12.28 -14.46
N LEU A 50 6.80 -11.73 -14.03
CA LEU A 50 5.95 -10.86 -14.83
C LEU A 50 6.65 -9.54 -15.16
N LEU A 51 7.32 -8.92 -14.18
CA LEU A 51 8.04 -7.66 -14.38
C LEU A 51 9.25 -7.85 -15.29
N PHE A 52 10.04 -8.91 -15.10
CA PHE A 52 11.15 -9.22 -15.98
C PHE A 52 10.68 -9.58 -17.39
N GLY A 53 9.61 -10.34 -17.52
CA GLY A 53 9.00 -10.66 -18.80
C GLY A 53 8.55 -9.42 -19.58
N THR A 54 7.89 -8.48 -18.90
CA THR A 54 7.47 -7.19 -19.50
C THR A 54 8.67 -6.32 -19.84
N ALA A 55 9.67 -6.22 -18.96
CA ALA A 55 10.89 -5.45 -19.24
C ALA A 55 11.65 -6.01 -20.46
N PHE A 56 11.74 -7.33 -20.57
CA PHE A 56 12.35 -7.99 -21.73
C PHE A 56 11.55 -7.74 -23.01
N ALA A 57 10.23 -7.87 -22.96
CA ALA A 57 9.36 -7.61 -24.12
C ALA A 57 9.43 -6.16 -24.61
N LEU A 58 9.60 -5.21 -23.69
CA LEU A 58 9.74 -3.79 -23.98
C LEU A 58 11.19 -3.37 -24.33
N HIS A 59 12.13 -4.32 -24.40
CA HIS A 59 13.55 -4.04 -24.65
C HIS A 59 14.12 -2.96 -23.70
N SER A 60 13.66 -2.96 -22.44
CA SER A 60 14.12 -1.99 -21.45
C SER A 60 15.61 -2.16 -21.15
N PRO A 61 16.40 -1.07 -21.10
CA PRO A 61 17.82 -1.15 -20.79
C PRO A 61 18.02 -1.67 -19.36
N TRP A 62 19.04 -2.52 -19.18
CA TRP A 62 19.41 -3.00 -17.85
C TRP A 62 20.03 -1.87 -17.03
N PRO A 63 19.73 -1.81 -15.73
CA PRO A 63 20.32 -0.80 -14.86
C PRO A 63 21.84 -0.99 -14.76
N SER A 64 22.57 0.12 -14.61
CA SER A 64 24.00 0.08 -14.30
C SER A 64 24.26 -0.63 -12.96
N GLY A 65 25.50 -1.12 -12.75
CA GLY A 65 25.83 -1.86 -11.51
C GLY A 65 25.49 -1.09 -10.23
N ALA A 66 25.77 0.22 -10.18
CA ALA A 66 25.40 1.07 -9.05
C ALA A 66 23.87 1.18 -8.87
N SER A 67 23.13 1.42 -9.95
CA SER A 67 21.67 1.47 -9.92
C SER A 67 21.06 0.13 -9.52
N ALA A 68 21.61 -0.98 -10.03
CA ALA A 68 21.18 -2.33 -9.67
C ALA A 68 21.35 -2.60 -8.17
N ALA A 69 22.47 -2.17 -7.56
CA ALA A 69 22.71 -2.28 -6.13
C ALA A 69 21.68 -1.50 -5.31
N TRP A 70 21.37 -0.27 -5.70
CA TRP A 70 20.33 0.53 -5.03
C TRP A 70 18.93 -0.09 -5.17
N PHE A 71 18.58 -0.61 -6.36
CA PHE A 71 17.31 -1.32 -6.55
C PHE A 71 17.24 -2.59 -5.70
N ALA A 72 18.33 -3.36 -5.60
CA ALA A 72 18.38 -4.55 -4.77
C ALA A 72 18.22 -4.21 -3.28
N ALA A 73 18.94 -3.20 -2.79
CA ALA A 73 18.82 -2.73 -1.40
C ALA A 73 17.41 -2.23 -1.09
N SER A 74 16.83 -1.40 -1.97
CA SER A 74 15.46 -0.90 -1.84
C SER A 74 14.43 -2.04 -1.87
N GLY A 75 14.61 -3.01 -2.78
CA GLY A 75 13.74 -4.18 -2.85
C GLY A 75 13.82 -5.04 -1.60
N LEU A 76 15.03 -5.27 -1.07
CA LEU A 76 15.21 -6.04 0.15
C LEU A 76 14.49 -5.36 1.34
N VAL A 77 14.73 -4.09 1.57
CA VAL A 77 14.07 -3.36 2.67
C VAL A 77 12.56 -3.24 2.42
N GLY A 78 12.17 -2.86 1.20
CA GLY A 78 10.77 -2.64 0.84
C GLY A 78 9.93 -3.92 0.92
N VAL A 79 10.42 -5.04 0.39
CA VAL A 79 9.70 -6.31 0.38
C VAL A 79 9.81 -7.00 1.74
N CYS A 80 11.02 -7.16 2.30
CA CYS A 80 11.18 -7.93 3.53
C CYS A 80 10.58 -7.23 4.76
N LEU A 81 10.68 -5.91 4.84
CA LEU A 81 10.15 -5.16 5.97
C LEU A 81 8.83 -4.47 5.62
N GLY A 82 8.82 -3.68 4.56
CA GLY A 82 7.65 -2.86 4.18
C GLY A 82 6.44 -3.70 3.83
N ASP A 83 6.57 -4.63 2.89
CA ASP A 83 5.47 -5.47 2.46
C ASP A 83 5.03 -6.46 3.57
N PHE A 84 5.98 -7.01 4.33
CA PHE A 84 5.63 -7.89 5.45
C PHE A 84 4.79 -7.15 6.50
N LEU A 85 5.18 -5.94 6.89
CA LEU A 85 4.41 -5.11 7.82
C LEU A 85 3.05 -4.71 7.22
N TYR A 86 3.01 -4.39 5.93
CA TYR A 86 1.78 -4.06 5.23
C TYR A 86 0.79 -5.23 5.22
N TYR A 87 1.23 -6.44 4.86
CA TYR A 87 0.36 -7.63 4.88
C TYR A 87 -0.04 -8.04 6.29
N SER A 88 0.84 -7.89 7.27
CA SER A 88 0.50 -8.11 8.67
C SER A 88 -0.59 -7.14 9.14
N ALA A 89 -0.51 -5.89 8.75
CA ALA A 89 -1.54 -4.89 9.01
C ALA A 89 -2.86 -5.21 8.28
N LEU A 90 -2.80 -5.67 7.02
CA LEU A 90 -3.99 -6.08 6.27
C LEU A 90 -4.75 -7.22 6.97
N VAL A 91 -4.03 -8.19 7.51
CA VAL A 91 -4.63 -9.33 8.22
C VAL A 91 -5.19 -8.89 9.58
N SER A 92 -4.47 -8.06 10.34
CA SER A 92 -4.83 -7.69 11.71
C SER A 92 -5.84 -6.53 11.78
N LEU A 93 -5.69 -5.50 10.96
CA LEU A 93 -6.51 -4.28 10.99
C LEU A 93 -7.60 -4.26 9.90
N GLY A 94 -7.45 -5.11 8.88
CA GLY A 94 -8.28 -5.14 7.70
C GLY A 94 -7.88 -4.08 6.66
N PRO A 95 -8.36 -4.24 5.38
CA PRO A 95 -7.89 -3.44 4.26
C PRO A 95 -8.18 -1.95 4.43
N ARG A 96 -9.36 -1.60 4.94
CA ARG A 96 -9.79 -0.20 5.07
C ARG A 96 -8.85 0.62 5.96
N ARG A 97 -8.52 0.11 7.16
CA ARG A 97 -7.63 0.81 8.10
C ARG A 97 -6.19 0.82 7.60
N THR A 98 -5.72 -0.28 7.06
CA THR A 98 -4.35 -0.39 6.51
C THR A 98 -4.13 0.61 5.39
N VAL A 99 -5.05 0.70 4.42
CA VAL A 99 -4.93 1.66 3.32
C VAL A 99 -4.96 3.12 3.82
N GLN A 100 -5.70 3.42 4.88
CA GLN A 100 -5.67 4.76 5.49
C GLN A 100 -4.27 5.11 6.04
N PHE A 101 -3.55 4.17 6.63
CA PHE A 101 -2.17 4.40 7.08
C PHE A 101 -1.20 4.62 5.91
N THR A 102 -1.41 3.97 4.77
CA THR A 102 -0.55 4.18 3.58
C THR A 102 -0.65 5.59 3.01
N THR A 103 -1.72 6.34 3.29
CA THR A 103 -1.82 7.76 2.89
C THR A 103 -0.81 8.66 3.61
N LEU A 104 -0.12 8.16 4.64
CA LEU A 104 1.01 8.85 5.28
C LEU A 104 2.31 8.74 4.48
N ALA A 105 2.45 7.72 3.63
CA ALA A 105 3.70 7.46 2.91
C ALA A 105 4.19 8.67 2.07
N PRO A 106 3.35 9.40 1.32
CA PRO A 106 3.80 10.61 0.61
C PRO A 106 4.35 11.70 1.52
N LEU A 107 3.81 11.83 2.74
CA LEU A 107 4.30 12.81 3.71
C LEU A 107 5.71 12.45 4.20
N PHE A 108 5.93 11.18 4.53
CA PHE A 108 7.25 10.70 4.91
C PHE A 108 8.22 10.81 3.75
N GLY A 109 7.81 10.45 2.52
CA GLY A 109 8.62 10.59 1.32
C GLY A 109 9.04 12.05 1.07
N ALA A 110 8.10 12.99 1.13
CA ALA A 110 8.39 14.42 0.99
C ALA A 110 9.29 14.96 2.10
N SER A 111 9.08 14.53 3.35
CA SER A 111 9.93 14.91 4.48
C SER A 111 11.36 14.38 4.32
N CYS A 112 11.53 13.15 3.84
CA CYS A 112 12.85 12.59 3.54
C CYS A 112 13.51 13.31 2.36
N GLY A 113 12.79 13.63 1.28
CA GLY A 113 13.29 14.40 0.15
C GLY A 113 13.79 15.78 0.58
N TRP A 114 13.02 16.48 1.41
CA TRP A 114 13.44 17.76 1.97
C TRP A 114 14.66 17.64 2.88
N LEU A 115 14.68 16.66 3.80
CA LEU A 115 15.73 16.55 4.82
C LEU A 115 17.05 16.00 4.25
N PHE A 116 17.00 15.00 3.36
CA PHE A 116 18.19 14.30 2.87
C PHE A 116 18.66 14.76 1.49
N LEU A 117 17.73 15.22 0.63
CA LEU A 117 18.04 15.65 -0.73
C LEU A 117 18.04 17.18 -0.88
N GLY A 118 17.61 17.94 0.15
CA GLY A 118 17.50 19.39 0.08
C GLY A 118 16.42 19.88 -0.89
N GLU A 119 15.46 19.02 -1.26
CA GLU A 119 14.37 19.39 -2.16
C GLU A 119 13.47 20.45 -1.52
N ALA A 120 13.20 21.55 -2.25
CA ALA A 120 12.24 22.55 -1.78
C ALA A 120 10.82 21.99 -1.86
N LEU A 121 10.12 21.98 -0.72
CA LEU A 121 8.70 21.62 -0.69
C LEU A 121 7.89 22.78 -1.32
N ASP A 122 7.33 22.55 -2.52
CA ASP A 122 6.43 23.51 -3.14
C ASP A 122 5.11 23.60 -2.34
N ALA A 123 4.56 24.82 -2.25
CA ALA A 123 3.29 25.08 -1.59
C ALA A 123 2.14 24.22 -2.13
N ARG A 124 2.18 23.87 -3.41
CA ARG A 124 1.20 22.97 -4.04
C ARG A 124 1.30 21.54 -3.51
N ALA A 125 2.51 21.04 -3.29
CA ALA A 125 2.75 19.72 -2.70
C ALA A 125 2.25 19.67 -1.25
N LEU A 126 2.48 20.73 -0.46
CA LEU A 126 1.98 20.87 0.90
C LEU A 126 0.45 20.92 0.96
N LEU A 127 -0.19 21.67 0.05
CA LEU A 127 -1.65 21.71 -0.07
C LEU A 127 -2.22 20.35 -0.45
N GLY A 128 -1.61 19.65 -1.42
CA GLY A 128 -2.01 18.29 -1.80
C GLY A 128 -1.93 17.31 -0.63
N ALA A 129 -0.83 17.33 0.11
CA ALA A 129 -0.64 16.52 1.30
C ALA A 129 -1.68 16.84 2.39
N ALA A 130 -1.98 18.13 2.63
CA ALA A 130 -3.00 18.56 3.59
C ALA A 130 -4.40 18.09 3.20
N LEU A 131 -4.77 18.17 1.91
CA LEU A 131 -6.05 17.68 1.39
C LEU A 131 -6.19 16.16 1.57
N VAL A 132 -5.17 15.38 1.23
CA VAL A 132 -5.17 13.92 1.42
C VAL A 132 -5.31 13.58 2.91
N ARG A 133 -4.61 14.29 3.79
CA ARG A 133 -4.73 14.12 5.24
C ARG A 133 -6.12 14.46 5.75
N GLY A 134 -6.68 15.58 5.32
CA GLY A 134 -8.03 16.00 5.68
C GLY A 134 -9.10 14.98 5.26
N ALA A 135 -8.99 14.48 4.01
CA ALA A 135 -9.89 13.45 3.50
C ALA A 135 -9.76 12.13 4.30
N SER A 136 -8.56 11.69 4.61
CA SER A 136 -8.34 10.48 5.42
C SER A 136 -8.86 10.64 6.85
N ALA A 137 -8.64 11.78 7.48
CA ALA A 137 -9.13 12.07 8.82
C ALA A 137 -10.66 12.13 8.87
N SER A 138 -11.31 12.74 7.87
CA SER A 138 -12.77 12.80 7.76
C SER A 138 -13.38 11.41 7.58
N ALA A 139 -12.77 10.53 6.80
CA ALA A 139 -13.22 9.16 6.63
C ALA A 139 -13.19 8.37 7.96
N VAL A 140 -12.10 8.51 8.75
CA VAL A 140 -12.00 7.90 10.08
C VAL A 140 -13.06 8.47 11.03
N TRP A 141 -13.29 9.78 10.99
CA TRP A 141 -14.26 10.42 11.87
C TRP A 141 -15.71 9.99 11.58
N ILE A 142 -16.09 9.91 10.28
CA ILE A 142 -17.37 9.39 9.82
C ILE A 142 -17.57 7.94 10.31
N GLU A 143 -16.54 7.09 10.17
CA GLU A 143 -16.59 5.72 10.64
C GLU A 143 -16.82 5.63 12.15
N ARG A 144 -16.08 6.41 12.94
CA ARG A 144 -16.25 6.45 14.40
C ARG A 144 -17.65 6.90 14.81
N ARG A 145 -18.25 7.81 14.05
CA ARG A 145 -19.65 8.24 14.29
C ARG A 145 -20.65 7.13 13.96
N ALA A 146 -20.44 6.42 12.84
CA ALA A 146 -21.33 5.33 12.45
C ALA A 146 -21.29 4.13 13.42
N LEU A 147 -20.18 3.93 14.12
CA LEU A 147 -20.00 2.85 15.12
C LEU A 147 -20.41 3.24 16.52
N ARG A 148 -20.90 4.47 16.78
CA ARG A 148 -21.41 4.86 18.10
C ARG A 148 -22.75 4.16 18.35
N PRO A 149 -22.91 3.47 19.52
CA PRO A 149 -24.18 2.88 19.91
C PRO A 149 -25.24 4.00 20.06
N GLY A 150 -26.28 3.97 19.24
CA GLY A 150 -27.35 4.98 19.23
C GLY A 150 -27.61 5.68 17.90
N SER A 151 -26.72 5.61 16.89
CA SER A 151 -27.05 5.95 15.52
C SER A 151 -27.69 4.74 14.86
N GLY A 152 -28.99 4.78 14.57
CA GLY A 152 -29.79 3.68 14.04
C GLY A 152 -29.41 3.22 12.62
N SER A 153 -28.14 2.95 12.40
CA SER A 153 -27.65 2.34 11.17
C SER A 153 -27.46 0.84 11.41
N PRO A 154 -27.99 -0.04 10.55
CA PRO A 154 -27.84 -1.47 10.71
C PRO A 154 -26.34 -1.82 10.75
N ALA A 155 -25.95 -2.64 11.72
CA ALA A 155 -24.58 -3.14 11.82
C ALA A 155 -24.18 -3.82 10.51
N PRO A 156 -22.96 -3.57 9.97
CA PRO A 156 -22.48 -4.33 8.84
C PRO A 156 -22.39 -5.80 9.24
N THR A 157 -23.29 -6.62 8.70
CA THR A 157 -23.28 -8.07 8.82
C THR A 157 -22.00 -8.58 8.12
N GLY A 158 -21.00 -8.93 8.90
CA GLY A 158 -19.85 -9.60 8.35
C GLY A 158 -18.55 -9.37 9.10
N SER A 159 -18.19 -10.34 9.89
CA SER A 159 -16.93 -10.61 10.57
C SER A 159 -16.87 -10.29 12.06
N GLU A 160 -17.30 -11.23 12.88
CA GLU A 160 -16.72 -11.38 14.21
C GLU A 160 -15.19 -11.52 14.08
N PRO A 161 -14.42 -10.73 14.85
CA PRO A 161 -12.99 -10.98 14.95
C PRO A 161 -12.83 -12.30 15.72
N GLY A 162 -12.52 -13.38 15.00
CA GLY A 162 -12.10 -14.62 15.62
C GLY A 162 -11.00 -14.30 16.64
N ARG A 163 -11.29 -14.52 17.92
CA ARG A 163 -10.30 -14.50 18.99
C ARG A 163 -9.18 -15.45 18.60
N VAL A 164 -8.09 -14.91 18.08
CA VAL A 164 -6.84 -15.66 18.00
C VAL A 164 -6.34 -15.79 19.41
N THR A 165 -6.71 -16.89 20.08
CA THR A 165 -6.10 -17.25 21.35
C THR A 165 -4.63 -17.56 21.06
N ALA A 166 -3.74 -16.92 21.82
CA ALA A 166 -2.27 -17.04 21.71
C ALA A 166 -1.72 -18.47 21.89
N ARG A 167 -2.59 -19.48 22.00
CA ARG A 167 -2.22 -20.91 22.15
C ARG A 167 -1.95 -21.65 20.84
N GLY A 168 -2.24 -21.06 19.67
CA GLY A 168 -2.03 -21.74 18.38
C GLY A 168 -0.67 -21.51 17.72
N VAL A 169 0.20 -20.68 18.27
CA VAL A 169 1.48 -20.30 17.64
C VAL A 169 2.66 -21.19 18.11
N LEU A 170 2.46 -22.03 19.13
CA LEU A 170 3.53 -22.88 19.71
C LEU A 170 3.41 -24.37 19.38
N ALA A 171 2.55 -24.76 18.45
CA ALA A 171 2.38 -26.15 18.05
C ALA A 171 2.35 -26.29 16.51
N ALA A 172 3.46 -25.91 15.84
CA ALA A 172 3.80 -26.31 14.47
C ALA A 172 5.31 -26.23 14.28
#